data_f28b7ff856e1aa5c05ae3bfad701858e
#
_entry.id   f28b7ff856e1aa5c05ae3bfad701858e
#
_cell.length_a   1.000
_cell.length_b   1.000
_cell.length_c   1.000
_cell.angle_alpha   90.00
_cell.angle_beta   90.00
_cell.angle_gamma   90.00
#
_symmetry.space_group_name_H-M   'P 1'
#
loop_
_entity.id
_entity.type
_entity.pdbx_description
1 polymer ?
#
loop_
_entity_poly.entity_id
_entity_poly.type
_entity_poly.pdbx_seq_one_letter_code
_entity_poly.pdbx_strand_id
1 'polypeptide(L)'
;NNYSNTSKSNKLWWCFMELLSPIEQLCEELKLPVVAQEYNNLSIIASQENWKYSQFLEELLRQEYNEKMSRSKNILTKMAGFPAIKTIEQFDYSFTIGVNRKQIEELASLAFVKRYENIIFLGQPGVGKTHLAIALAYKAVLHRYKVRFTTITELIADANKAKRDKKYDSFLKIIVSPSILIIDE
;
A
#
# COMPACT_ATOMS: atom_id res chain seq x y z
N ASN A 1 24.58 -16.84 26.58
CA ASN A 1 25.54 -16.10 25.72
C ASN A 1 24.86 -15.37 24.57
N ASN A 2 23.95 -14.41 24.87
CA ASN A 2 23.26 -13.61 23.83
C ASN A 2 23.36 -12.08 24.07
N TYR A 3 24.34 -11.63 24.89
CA TYR A 3 24.50 -10.20 25.20
C TYR A 3 25.62 -9.49 24.43
N SER A 4 26.38 -10.19 23.57
CA SER A 4 27.55 -9.61 22.89
C SER A 4 27.28 -9.07 21.46
N ASN A 5 26.11 -9.32 20.87
CA ASN A 5 25.84 -8.92 19.47
C ASN A 5 25.20 -7.53 19.30
N THR A 6 24.51 -7.03 20.33
CA THR A 6 23.88 -5.69 20.29
C THR A 6 24.88 -4.54 20.45
N SER A 7 26.02 -4.78 21.15
CA SER A 7 27.03 -3.76 21.38
C SER A 7 27.91 -3.46 20.15
N LYS A 8 28.16 -4.45 19.27
CA LYS A 8 28.96 -4.24 18.04
C LYS A 8 28.16 -3.54 16.94
N SER A 9 26.88 -3.84 16.82
CA SER A 9 25.98 -3.19 15.86
C SER A 9 25.78 -1.71 16.20
N ASN A 10 25.65 -1.36 17.48
CA ASN A 10 25.54 0.03 17.92
C ASN A 10 26.83 0.83 17.67
N LYS A 11 28.03 0.26 17.91
CA LYS A 11 29.30 0.97 17.66
C LYS A 11 29.52 1.26 16.18
N LEU A 12 29.21 0.33 15.29
CA LEU A 12 29.29 0.54 13.85
C LEU A 12 28.30 1.62 13.37
N TRP A 13 27.13 1.67 13.96
CA TRP A 13 26.10 2.68 13.66
C TRP A 13 26.56 4.09 14.07
N TRP A 14 27.14 4.24 15.26
CA TRP A 14 27.70 5.51 15.73
C TRP A 14 28.87 5.99 14.86
N CYS A 15 29.80 5.12 14.47
CA CYS A 15 30.88 5.47 13.56
C CYS A 15 30.38 5.88 12.16
N PHE A 16 29.27 5.30 11.68
CA PHE A 16 28.69 5.67 10.41
C PHE A 16 28.00 7.04 10.47
N MET A 17 27.33 7.34 11.57
CA MET A 17 26.69 8.65 11.82
C MET A 17 27.68 9.81 11.89
N GLU A 18 28.88 9.61 12.42
CA GLU A 18 29.94 10.63 12.47
C GLU A 18 30.50 11.02 11.09
N LEU A 19 30.31 10.18 10.08
CA LEU A 19 30.75 10.44 8.71
C LEU A 19 29.70 11.18 7.86
N LEU A 20 28.47 11.27 8.32
CA LEU A 20 27.37 11.95 7.63
C LEU A 20 27.41 13.46 7.87
N SER A 21 27.00 14.22 6.88
CA SER A 21 26.77 15.67 7.06
C SER A 21 25.63 15.90 8.07
N PRO A 22 25.58 17.08 8.73
CA PRO A 22 24.47 17.40 9.65
C PRO A 22 23.08 17.25 9.03
N ILE A 23 22.96 17.52 7.73
CA ILE A 23 21.68 17.36 6.99
C ILE A 23 21.34 15.88 6.87
N GLU A 24 22.31 15.05 6.50
CA GLU A 24 22.10 13.60 6.36
C GLU A 24 21.74 12.94 7.69
N GLN A 25 22.38 13.36 8.79
CA GLN A 25 22.05 12.90 10.14
C GLN A 25 20.59 13.22 10.51
N LEU A 26 20.16 14.46 10.29
CA LEU A 26 18.77 14.86 10.52
C LEU A 26 17.79 14.13 9.62
N CYS A 27 18.14 13.90 8.35
CA CYS A 27 17.31 13.14 7.42
C CYS A 27 17.15 11.69 7.86
N GLU A 28 18.19 11.06 8.41
CA GLU A 28 18.12 9.70 8.94
C GLU A 28 17.17 9.61 10.14
N GLU A 29 17.31 10.53 11.11
CA GLU A 29 16.44 10.59 12.28
C GLU A 29 14.98 10.85 11.91
N LEU A 30 14.74 11.76 10.96
CA LEU A 30 13.41 12.11 10.47
C LEU A 30 12.85 11.12 9.44
N LYS A 31 13.63 10.11 9.04
CA LYS A 31 13.27 9.12 8.01
C LYS A 31 12.92 9.77 6.67
N LEU A 32 13.81 10.63 6.20
CA LEU A 32 13.72 11.36 4.92
C LEU A 32 14.85 10.92 3.96
N PRO A 33 14.88 9.66 3.52
CA PRO A 33 15.99 9.12 2.74
C PRO A 33 16.15 9.78 1.36
N VAL A 34 15.05 10.23 0.74
CA VAL A 34 15.13 10.89 -0.58
C VAL A 34 15.73 12.28 -0.43
N VAL A 35 15.34 13.02 0.62
CA VAL A 35 15.95 14.33 0.93
C VAL A 35 17.45 14.17 1.15
N ALA A 36 17.89 13.15 1.91
CA ALA A 36 19.31 12.89 2.14
C ALA A 36 20.10 12.60 0.85
N GLN A 37 19.48 11.95 -0.12
CA GLN A 37 20.11 11.62 -1.39
C GLN A 37 20.12 12.77 -2.39
N GLU A 38 19.05 13.56 -2.44
CA GLU A 38 18.78 14.50 -3.52
C GLU A 38 19.08 15.97 -3.16
N TYR A 39 19.26 16.32 -1.88
CA TYR A 39 19.41 17.73 -1.48
C TYR A 39 20.59 18.44 -2.16
N ASN A 40 21.72 17.74 -2.34
CA ASN A 40 22.89 18.30 -3.01
C ASN A 40 22.64 18.56 -4.49
N ASN A 41 22.12 17.57 -5.23
CA ASN A 41 21.81 17.68 -6.65
C ASN A 41 20.80 18.80 -6.89
N LEU A 42 19.75 18.81 -6.09
CA LEU A 42 18.68 19.79 -6.23
C LEU A 42 19.15 21.21 -5.87
N SER A 43 20.08 21.35 -4.92
CA SER A 43 20.67 22.66 -4.57
C SER A 43 21.47 23.27 -5.72
N ILE A 44 22.19 22.45 -6.50
CA ILE A 44 22.92 22.89 -7.69
C ILE A 44 21.95 23.39 -8.76
N ILE A 45 20.89 22.62 -9.04
CA ILE A 45 19.85 23.01 -10.02
C ILE A 45 19.15 24.31 -9.56
N ALA A 46 18.75 24.39 -8.30
CA ALA A 46 18.10 25.57 -7.74
C ALA A 46 18.97 26.83 -7.85
N SER A 47 20.29 26.69 -7.66
CA SER A 47 21.24 27.78 -7.83
C SER A 47 21.37 28.22 -9.30
N GLN A 48 21.43 27.26 -10.24
CA GLN A 48 21.54 27.55 -11.67
C GLN A 48 20.27 28.19 -12.22
N GLU A 49 19.12 27.79 -11.76
CA GLU A 49 17.81 28.27 -12.22
C GLU A 49 17.26 29.44 -11.38
N ASN A 50 18.03 29.94 -10.41
CA ASN A 50 17.64 31.03 -9.50
C ASN A 50 16.32 30.77 -8.77
N TRP A 51 16.13 29.55 -8.26
CA TRP A 51 14.95 29.22 -7.48
C TRP A 51 14.88 29.99 -6.17
N LYS A 52 13.64 30.29 -5.73
CA LYS A 52 13.42 30.77 -4.38
C LYS A 52 13.66 29.61 -3.38
N TYR A 53 14.11 29.95 -2.17
CA TYR A 53 14.31 28.95 -1.11
C TYR A 53 13.06 28.10 -0.85
N SER A 54 11.87 28.71 -0.95
CA SER A 54 10.60 27.99 -0.81
C SER A 54 10.36 26.97 -1.92
N GLN A 55 10.75 27.27 -3.15
CA GLN A 55 10.65 26.35 -4.28
C GLN A 55 11.59 25.15 -4.11
N PHE A 56 12.82 25.42 -3.69
CA PHE A 56 13.78 24.35 -3.39
C PHE A 56 13.26 23.41 -2.29
N LEU A 57 12.76 23.96 -1.19
CA LEU A 57 12.22 23.15 -0.09
C LEU A 57 10.97 22.37 -0.53
N GLU A 58 10.07 23.01 -1.29
CA GLU A 58 8.86 22.37 -1.81
C GLU A 58 9.22 21.17 -2.67
N GLU A 59 10.18 21.30 -3.58
CA GLU A 59 10.57 20.22 -4.48
C GLU A 59 11.22 19.05 -3.72
N LEU A 60 12.10 19.31 -2.75
CA LEU A 60 12.68 18.28 -1.89
C LEU A 60 11.60 17.49 -1.15
N LEU A 61 10.66 18.19 -0.52
CA LEU A 61 9.57 17.55 0.22
C LEU A 61 8.61 16.81 -0.71
N ARG A 62 8.39 17.30 -1.92
CA ARG A 62 7.56 16.67 -2.95
C ARG A 62 8.14 15.33 -3.39
N GLN A 63 9.45 15.27 -3.63
CA GLN A 63 10.13 14.03 -4.01
C GLN A 63 10.05 12.99 -2.89
N GLU A 64 10.32 13.37 -1.65
CA GLU A 64 10.18 12.50 -0.48
C GLU A 64 8.73 11.99 -0.32
N TYR A 65 7.76 12.89 -0.47
CA TYR A 65 6.34 12.53 -0.41
C TYR A 65 5.96 11.50 -1.48
N ASN A 66 6.36 11.74 -2.74
CA ASN A 66 6.06 10.86 -3.86
C ASN A 66 6.64 9.46 -3.64
N GLU A 67 7.89 9.37 -3.18
CA GLU A 67 8.53 8.10 -2.90
C GLU A 67 7.87 7.36 -1.72
N LYS A 68 7.53 8.05 -0.64
CA LYS A 68 6.77 7.47 0.48
C LYS A 68 5.40 6.95 0.04
N MET A 69 4.73 7.69 -0.84
CA MET A 69 3.44 7.27 -1.41
C MET A 69 3.61 6.02 -2.28
N SER A 70 4.63 5.98 -3.13
CA SER A 70 4.94 4.82 -3.98
C SER A 70 5.26 3.57 -3.15
N ARG A 71 6.13 3.70 -2.15
CA ARG A 71 6.45 2.59 -1.22
C ARG A 71 5.22 2.08 -0.49
N SER A 72 4.41 2.99 0.05
CA SER A 72 3.17 2.63 0.76
C SER A 72 2.21 1.88 -0.15
N LYS A 73 2.00 2.36 -1.39
CA LYS A 73 1.19 1.68 -2.41
C LYS A 73 1.72 0.27 -2.68
N ASN A 74 3.02 0.12 -2.90
CA ASN A 74 3.63 -1.17 -3.21
C ASN A 74 3.47 -2.16 -2.04
N ILE A 75 3.67 -1.70 -0.80
CA ILE A 75 3.47 -2.52 0.40
C ILE A 75 2.00 -2.95 0.52
N LEU A 76 1.05 -2.02 0.41
CA LEU A 76 -0.38 -2.32 0.52
C LEU A 76 -0.85 -3.26 -0.59
N THR A 77 -0.34 -3.09 -1.83
CA THR A 77 -0.65 -3.99 -2.96
C THR A 77 -0.15 -5.41 -2.68
N LYS A 78 1.08 -5.56 -2.17
CA LYS A 78 1.61 -6.88 -1.80
C LYS A 78 0.82 -7.51 -0.65
N MET A 79 0.47 -6.72 0.35
CA MET A 79 -0.30 -7.20 1.52
C MET A 79 -1.74 -7.59 1.16
N ALA A 80 -2.30 -7.01 0.10
CA ALA A 80 -3.65 -7.33 -0.35
C ALA A 80 -3.79 -8.78 -0.84
N GLY A 81 -2.71 -9.41 -1.33
CA GLY A 81 -2.72 -10.80 -1.76
C GLY A 81 -3.51 -11.05 -3.04
N PHE A 82 -3.61 -10.06 -3.94
CA PHE A 82 -4.30 -10.24 -5.21
C PHE A 82 -3.63 -11.33 -6.07
N PRO A 83 -4.39 -12.25 -6.69
CA PRO A 83 -3.84 -13.24 -7.61
C PRO A 83 -3.25 -12.60 -8.88
N ALA A 84 -3.83 -11.47 -9.30
CA ALA A 84 -3.32 -10.60 -10.36
C ALA A 84 -3.86 -9.18 -10.15
N ILE A 85 -3.08 -8.17 -10.52
CA ILE A 85 -3.57 -6.79 -10.51
C ILE A 85 -4.51 -6.61 -11.70
N LYS A 86 -5.70 -6.09 -11.42
CA LYS A 86 -6.72 -5.72 -12.41
C LYS A 86 -7.12 -4.27 -12.18
N THR A 87 -7.44 -3.56 -13.27
CA THR A 87 -7.95 -2.19 -13.20
C THR A 87 -9.32 -2.07 -13.86
N ILE A 88 -10.06 -1.02 -13.53
CA ILE A 88 -11.39 -0.77 -14.09
C ILE A 88 -11.29 -0.48 -15.59
N GLU A 89 -10.22 0.18 -16.00
CA GLU A 89 -9.95 0.54 -17.39
C GLU A 89 -9.68 -0.69 -18.29
N GLN A 90 -9.17 -1.78 -17.67
CA GLN A 90 -8.92 -3.04 -18.36
C GLN A 90 -10.16 -3.92 -18.47
N PHE A 91 -11.28 -3.51 -17.85
CA PHE A 91 -12.50 -4.30 -17.89
C PHE A 91 -13.24 -4.09 -19.21
N ASP A 92 -13.48 -5.19 -19.93
CA ASP A 92 -14.21 -5.16 -21.19
C ASP A 92 -15.72 -5.27 -20.94
N TYR A 93 -16.39 -4.14 -21.05
CA TYR A 93 -17.85 -4.04 -20.88
C TYR A 93 -18.62 -4.66 -22.05
N SER A 94 -18.00 -4.93 -23.21
CA SER A 94 -18.67 -5.49 -24.38
C SER A 94 -19.02 -6.97 -24.19
N PHE A 95 -18.24 -7.69 -23.39
CA PHE A 95 -18.46 -9.10 -23.07
C PHE A 95 -19.52 -9.34 -21.98
N THR A 96 -19.89 -8.32 -21.22
CA THR A 96 -20.67 -8.53 -20.00
C THR A 96 -22.05 -7.92 -20.11
N ILE A 97 -23.05 -8.75 -20.44
CA ILE A 97 -24.45 -8.33 -20.44
C ILE A 97 -24.90 -8.09 -18.99
N GLY A 98 -25.41 -6.88 -18.69
CA GLY A 98 -26.00 -6.55 -17.39
C GLY A 98 -25.10 -5.81 -16.41
N VAL A 99 -23.82 -5.55 -16.73
CA VAL A 99 -22.97 -4.68 -15.89
C VAL A 99 -23.21 -3.21 -16.30
N ASN A 100 -23.75 -2.44 -15.35
CA ASN A 100 -23.94 -1.02 -15.57
C ASN A 100 -22.65 -0.25 -15.28
N ARG A 101 -22.04 0.31 -16.33
CA ARG A 101 -20.79 1.07 -16.22
C ARG A 101 -20.91 2.23 -15.22
N LYS A 102 -22.02 2.95 -15.19
CA LYS A 102 -22.23 4.04 -14.22
C LYS A 102 -22.21 3.55 -12.78
N GLN A 103 -22.77 2.36 -12.52
CA GLN A 103 -22.73 1.75 -11.19
C GLN A 103 -21.30 1.39 -10.79
N ILE A 104 -20.49 0.87 -11.71
CA ILE A 104 -19.07 0.60 -11.42
C ILE A 104 -18.29 1.90 -11.18
N GLU A 105 -18.56 2.95 -11.95
CA GLU A 105 -17.96 4.28 -11.75
C GLU A 105 -18.35 4.88 -10.38
N GLU A 106 -19.60 4.69 -9.94
CA GLU A 106 -20.06 5.09 -8.62
C GLU A 106 -19.31 4.29 -7.51
N LEU A 107 -19.24 2.97 -7.63
CA LEU A 107 -18.48 2.14 -6.70
C LEU A 107 -16.98 2.52 -6.70
N ALA A 108 -16.46 2.94 -7.84
CA ALA A 108 -15.09 3.41 -7.98
C ALA A 108 -14.79 4.72 -7.23
N SER A 109 -15.83 5.46 -6.79
CA SER A 109 -15.66 6.59 -5.87
C SER A 109 -15.26 6.17 -4.47
N LEU A 110 -15.38 4.87 -4.14
CA LEU A 110 -15.08 4.26 -2.84
C LEU A 110 -15.96 4.80 -1.69
N ALA A 111 -17.08 5.43 -2.00
CA ALA A 111 -18.01 5.95 -1.00
C ALA A 111 -18.58 4.83 -0.12
N PHE A 112 -18.78 3.62 -0.69
CA PHE A 112 -19.23 2.43 0.05
C PHE A 112 -18.32 2.06 1.22
N VAL A 113 -16.99 2.29 1.12
CA VAL A 113 -16.05 2.01 2.22
C VAL A 113 -16.34 2.90 3.42
N LYS A 114 -16.59 4.19 3.18
CA LYS A 114 -16.91 5.16 4.25
C LYS A 114 -18.28 4.91 4.87
N ARG A 115 -19.21 4.34 4.09
CA ARG A 115 -20.57 4.00 4.54
C ARG A 115 -20.68 2.60 5.12
N TYR A 116 -19.57 1.83 5.15
CA TYR A 116 -19.52 0.44 5.63
C TYR A 116 -20.51 -0.48 4.89
N GLU A 117 -20.70 -0.25 3.58
CA GLU A 117 -21.59 -1.03 2.74
C GLU A 117 -20.88 -2.24 2.15
N ASN A 118 -21.61 -3.35 2.00
CA ASN A 118 -21.13 -4.55 1.35
C ASN A 118 -21.50 -4.55 -0.14
N ILE A 119 -20.61 -5.11 -0.97
CA ILE A 119 -20.85 -5.30 -2.40
C ILE A 119 -20.91 -6.79 -2.67
N ILE A 120 -21.93 -7.25 -3.37
CA ILE A 120 -22.08 -8.65 -3.80
C ILE A 120 -22.12 -8.67 -5.33
N PHE A 121 -21.19 -9.39 -5.95
CA PHE A 121 -21.16 -9.65 -7.37
C PHE A 121 -21.83 -10.99 -7.67
N LEU A 122 -22.97 -10.95 -8.36
CA LEU A 122 -23.72 -12.14 -8.77
C LEU A 122 -23.68 -12.29 -10.29
N GLY A 123 -23.51 -13.52 -10.79
CA GLY A 123 -23.52 -13.80 -12.22
C GLY A 123 -22.85 -15.13 -12.55
N GLN A 124 -22.92 -15.54 -13.80
CA GLN A 124 -22.32 -16.77 -14.29
C GLN A 124 -20.78 -16.76 -14.19
N PRO A 125 -20.12 -17.94 -14.18
CA PRO A 125 -18.66 -18.02 -14.28
C PRO A 125 -18.15 -17.29 -15.54
N GLY A 126 -16.97 -16.66 -15.43
CA GLY A 126 -16.32 -16.00 -16.57
C GLY A 126 -16.80 -14.57 -16.91
N VAL A 127 -17.86 -14.06 -16.29
CA VAL A 127 -18.38 -12.70 -16.60
C VAL A 127 -17.57 -11.56 -15.95
N GLY A 128 -16.45 -11.84 -15.29
CA GLY A 128 -15.56 -10.81 -14.76
C GLY A 128 -15.85 -10.33 -13.33
N LYS A 129 -16.63 -11.09 -12.52
CA LYS A 129 -16.89 -10.74 -11.10
C LYS A 129 -15.62 -10.48 -10.31
N THR A 130 -14.69 -11.44 -10.35
CA THR A 130 -13.38 -11.35 -9.67
C THR A 130 -12.54 -10.20 -10.21
N HIS A 131 -12.59 -9.96 -11.55
CA HIS A 131 -11.90 -8.81 -12.15
C HIS A 131 -12.38 -7.49 -11.54
N LEU A 132 -13.70 -7.27 -11.50
CA LEU A 132 -14.28 -6.04 -10.96
C LEU A 132 -14.01 -5.90 -9.44
N ALA A 133 -14.12 -6.98 -8.68
CA ALA A 133 -13.81 -6.97 -7.25
C ALA A 133 -12.36 -6.55 -7.01
N ILE A 134 -11.40 -7.15 -7.73
CA ILE A 134 -9.98 -6.79 -7.62
C ILE A 134 -9.73 -5.37 -8.11
N ALA A 135 -10.36 -4.94 -9.21
CA ALA A 135 -10.16 -3.60 -9.76
C ALA A 135 -10.63 -2.49 -8.81
N LEU A 136 -11.79 -2.65 -8.18
CA LEU A 136 -12.30 -1.72 -7.15
C LEU A 136 -11.38 -1.72 -5.92
N ALA A 137 -10.95 -2.89 -5.47
CA ALA A 137 -10.09 -3.02 -4.32
C ALA A 137 -8.67 -2.49 -4.60
N TYR A 138 -8.13 -2.69 -5.79
CA TYR A 138 -6.86 -2.08 -6.19
C TYR A 138 -6.97 -0.55 -6.21
N LYS A 139 -8.07 0.00 -6.71
CA LYS A 139 -8.34 1.44 -6.61
C LYS A 139 -8.36 1.90 -5.15
N ALA A 140 -8.94 1.13 -4.24
CA ALA A 140 -8.91 1.43 -2.81
C ALA A 140 -7.47 1.41 -2.24
N VAL A 141 -6.62 0.47 -2.66
CA VAL A 141 -5.19 0.45 -2.31
C VAL A 141 -4.48 1.73 -2.76
N LEU A 142 -4.79 2.24 -3.97
CA LEU A 142 -4.26 3.52 -4.45
C LEU A 142 -4.67 4.71 -3.57
N HIS A 143 -5.81 4.61 -2.89
CA HIS A 143 -6.31 5.57 -1.90
C HIS A 143 -5.90 5.21 -0.45
N ARG A 144 -4.90 4.30 -0.28
CA ARG A 144 -4.29 3.89 0.99
C ARG A 144 -5.22 3.11 1.93
N TYR A 145 -6.31 2.56 1.42
CA TYR A 145 -7.10 1.60 2.19
C TYR A 145 -6.36 0.26 2.28
N LYS A 146 -6.41 -0.36 3.45
CA LYS A 146 -5.93 -1.73 3.62
C LYS A 146 -6.94 -2.68 3.01
N VAL A 147 -6.48 -3.55 2.13
CA VAL A 147 -7.30 -4.55 1.45
C VAL A 147 -6.73 -5.94 1.72
N ARG A 148 -7.58 -6.94 1.80
CA ARG A 148 -7.22 -8.35 1.80
C ARG A 148 -8.09 -9.09 0.81
N PHE A 149 -7.46 -9.88 -0.05
CA PHE A 149 -8.09 -10.87 -0.92
C PHE A 149 -7.89 -12.27 -0.34
N THR A 150 -8.90 -13.09 -0.39
CA THR A 150 -8.84 -14.51 -0.03
C THR A 150 -9.95 -15.25 -0.76
N THR A 151 -9.78 -16.55 -0.99
CA THR A 151 -10.87 -17.41 -1.42
C THR A 151 -11.64 -17.96 -0.21
N ILE A 152 -12.88 -18.37 -0.42
CA ILE A 152 -13.67 -19.00 0.66
C ILE A 152 -12.99 -20.26 1.19
N THR A 153 -12.36 -21.03 0.30
CA THR A 153 -11.62 -22.25 0.65
C THR A 153 -10.42 -21.95 1.55
N GLU A 154 -9.61 -20.96 1.20
CA GLU A 154 -8.48 -20.51 2.02
C GLU A 154 -8.93 -19.98 3.37
N LEU A 155 -9.99 -19.16 3.38
CA LEU A 155 -10.53 -18.58 4.61
C LEU A 155 -10.98 -19.67 5.61
N ILE A 156 -11.67 -20.71 5.11
CA ILE A 156 -12.10 -21.84 5.95
C ILE A 156 -10.89 -22.66 6.44
N ALA A 157 -9.91 -22.92 5.57
CA ALA A 157 -8.70 -23.65 5.94
C ALA A 157 -7.90 -22.92 7.02
N ASP A 158 -7.71 -21.60 6.87
CA ASP A 158 -7.01 -20.75 7.83
C ASP A 158 -7.77 -20.68 9.18
N ALA A 159 -9.09 -20.56 9.16
CA ALA A 159 -9.92 -20.56 10.36
C ALA A 159 -9.80 -21.88 11.14
N ASN A 160 -9.85 -23.03 10.43
CA ASN A 160 -9.70 -24.35 11.04
C ASN A 160 -8.30 -24.56 11.61
N LYS A 161 -7.26 -24.09 10.91
CA LYS A 161 -5.88 -24.12 11.41
C LYS A 161 -5.74 -23.27 12.67
N ALA A 162 -6.25 -22.04 12.64
CA ALA A 162 -6.19 -21.13 13.79
C ALA A 162 -6.90 -21.69 15.03
N LYS A 163 -8.03 -22.41 14.84
CA LYS A 163 -8.71 -23.11 15.94
C LYS A 163 -7.85 -24.22 16.52
N ARG A 164 -7.24 -25.07 15.69
CA ARG A 164 -6.34 -26.15 16.15
C ARG A 164 -5.14 -25.60 16.93
N ASP A 165 -4.56 -24.49 16.43
CA ASP A 165 -3.36 -23.86 16.99
C ASP A 165 -3.69 -22.94 18.19
N LYS A 166 -4.96 -22.88 18.63
CA LYS A 166 -5.44 -21.97 19.70
C LYS A 166 -5.12 -20.48 19.44
N LYS A 167 -5.09 -20.07 18.16
CA LYS A 167 -4.78 -18.70 17.68
C LYS A 167 -5.95 -18.02 16.98
N TYR A 168 -7.18 -18.45 17.29
CA TYR A 168 -8.39 -17.97 16.61
C TYR A 168 -8.60 -16.45 16.74
N ASP A 169 -8.33 -15.88 17.91
CA ASP A 169 -8.43 -14.42 18.11
C ASP A 169 -7.45 -13.63 17.26
N SER A 170 -6.24 -14.17 17.08
CA SER A 170 -5.24 -13.55 16.18
C SER A 170 -5.69 -13.62 14.72
N PHE A 171 -6.28 -14.75 14.30
CA PHE A 171 -6.87 -14.90 12.98
C PHE A 171 -8.00 -13.90 12.74
N LEU A 172 -8.93 -13.76 13.68
CA LEU A 172 -10.01 -12.77 13.58
C LEU A 172 -9.47 -11.35 13.43
N LYS A 173 -8.47 -10.96 14.21
CA LYS A 173 -7.83 -9.65 14.08
C LYS A 173 -7.28 -9.42 12.68
N ILE A 174 -6.70 -10.43 12.04
CA ILE A 174 -6.16 -10.33 10.68
C ILE A 174 -7.31 -10.15 9.65
N ILE A 175 -8.44 -10.82 9.85
CA ILE A 175 -9.57 -10.76 8.91
C ILE A 175 -10.35 -9.45 9.03
N VAL A 176 -10.49 -8.90 10.25
CA VAL A 176 -11.26 -7.66 10.47
C VAL A 176 -10.42 -6.38 10.36
N SER A 177 -9.10 -6.49 10.30
CA SER A 177 -8.21 -5.32 10.25
C SER A 177 -8.23 -4.54 8.91
N PRO A 178 -8.40 -5.17 7.73
CA PRO A 178 -8.49 -4.44 6.47
C PRO A 178 -9.79 -3.65 6.36
N SER A 179 -9.74 -2.52 5.64
CA SER A 179 -10.92 -1.72 5.32
C SER A 179 -11.83 -2.40 4.30
N ILE A 180 -11.26 -3.28 3.47
CA ILE A 180 -11.99 -4.09 2.48
C ILE A 180 -11.45 -5.52 2.54
N LEU A 181 -12.35 -6.47 2.70
CA LEU A 181 -12.10 -7.89 2.57
C LEU A 181 -12.82 -8.40 1.32
N ILE A 182 -12.07 -9.02 0.40
CA ILE A 182 -12.64 -9.72 -0.76
C ILE A 182 -12.63 -11.20 -0.42
N ILE A 183 -13.79 -11.83 -0.59
CA ILE A 183 -13.96 -13.27 -0.48
C ILE A 183 -14.44 -13.75 -1.85
N ASP A 184 -13.57 -14.48 -2.55
CA ASP A 184 -13.86 -15.05 -3.87
C ASP A 184 -14.19 -16.55 -3.76
N GLU A 185 -14.70 -17.12 -4.82
CA GLU A 185 -15.10 -18.55 -4.86
C GLU A 185 -13.95 -19.50 -4.63
#